data_cfe655fc832d3aacb72fea79bf890c0c
#
_entry.id   cfe655fc832d3aacb72fea79bf890c0c
#
_cell.length_a   1.000
_cell.length_b   1.000
_cell.length_c   1.000
_cell.angle_alpha   90.00
_cell.angle_beta   90.00
_cell.angle_gamma   90.00
#
_symmetry.space_group_name_H-M   'P 1'
#
loop_
_entity.id
_entity.type
_entity.pdbx_description
1 polymer ?
#
loop_
_entity_poly.entity_id
_entity_poly.type
_entity_poly.pdbx_seq_one_letter_code
_entity_poly.pdbx_strand_id
1 'polypeptide(L)'
;MLMIHSYICLVSHRTLLTRPTGCCVVWRPVVSGWRPRSSLVFGGATVQPSSTVRDLGVIIDCEMSFRLYINQPVSRCFYQLRCVKSCVKALPTDFARTVVNSFVTSRIDYCNCLLAGASQYQLNRLQAAMNSTGRLICGLNKFDRISRVLRDRFHWLPVPQRIQYKLCLLVYKALGGLAPRYLADFCQPVSSVSARSGLRSSTRGDLVVVSTATDFGRRCFAVSAPLAWNRVPPEIIYIRNNQSLESFKSQFKTHLFNCID
;
A
#
# COMPACT_ATOMS: atom_id res chain seq x y z
N MET A 1 -0.32 -3.63 12.90
CA MET A 1 -0.89 -3.59 11.54
C MET A 1 -2.32 -3.02 11.49
N LEU A 2 -3.14 -3.24 12.51
CA LEU A 2 -4.53 -2.75 12.60
C LEU A 2 -4.68 -1.22 12.77
N MET A 3 -3.76 -0.54 13.47
CA MET A 3 -3.87 0.92 13.72
C MET A 3 -3.55 1.80 12.50
N ILE A 4 -2.62 1.42 11.61
CA ILE A 4 -2.32 2.20 10.40
C ILE A 4 -3.53 2.21 9.46
N HIS A 5 -4.32 1.13 9.42
CA HIS A 5 -5.57 1.07 8.68
C HIS A 5 -6.65 2.00 9.26
N SER A 6 -6.70 2.17 10.59
CA SER A 6 -7.62 3.11 11.24
C SER A 6 -7.32 4.56 10.86
N TYR A 7 -6.04 4.92 10.69
CA TYR A 7 -5.65 6.26 10.23
C TYR A 7 -6.07 6.55 8.79
N ILE A 8 -5.99 5.56 7.90
CA ILE A 8 -6.45 5.70 6.51
C ILE A 8 -7.97 5.88 6.46
N CYS A 9 -8.71 5.28 7.39
CA CYS A 9 -10.16 5.39 7.48
C CYS A 9 -10.62 6.71 8.11
N LEU A 10 -9.93 7.23 9.13
CA LEU A 10 -10.30 8.46 9.83
C LEU A 10 -10.24 9.73 8.97
N VAL A 11 -9.44 9.70 7.89
CA VAL A 11 -9.32 10.83 6.97
C VAL A 11 -10.53 10.97 6.03
N SER A 12 -11.36 9.95 5.87
CA SER A 12 -12.51 10.01 4.95
C SER A 12 -13.84 10.37 5.63
N HIS A 13 -13.95 10.33 6.95
CA HIS A 13 -15.20 10.64 7.67
C HIS A 13 -15.05 11.80 8.64
N ARG A 14 -16.03 12.73 8.59
CA ARG A 14 -16.19 13.93 9.44
C ARG A 14 -16.42 13.66 10.93
N THR A 15 -16.24 12.45 11.43
CA THR A 15 -16.64 12.11 12.80
C THR A 15 -15.42 11.78 13.65
N LEU A 16 -15.20 12.63 14.64
CA LEU A 16 -14.30 12.41 15.78
C LEU A 16 -14.79 11.21 16.60
N LEU A 17 -14.01 10.15 16.67
CA LEU A 17 -14.15 9.14 17.72
C LEU A 17 -12.91 9.19 18.60
N THR A 18 -13.10 9.76 19.76
CA THR A 18 -12.16 9.74 20.90
C THR A 18 -12.10 8.35 21.50
N ARG A 19 -10.91 7.76 21.62
CA ARG A 19 -10.64 6.68 22.56
C ARG A 19 -9.54 7.13 23.54
N PRO A 20 -9.72 6.87 24.85
CA PRO A 20 -8.82 7.32 25.89
C PRO A 20 -7.72 6.30 26.13
N THR A 21 -6.67 6.23 25.34
CA THR A 21 -5.37 5.64 25.71
C THR A 21 -4.36 5.86 24.59
N GLY A 22 -3.41 6.71 24.84
CA GLY A 22 -2.26 6.94 23.96
C GLY A 22 -2.39 8.17 23.06
N CYS A 23 -1.49 9.13 23.21
CA CYS A 23 -1.40 10.36 22.43
C CYS A 23 -1.50 10.11 20.92
N CYS A 24 -2.69 10.27 20.37
CA CYS A 24 -2.90 10.39 18.94
C CYS A 24 -3.25 11.82 18.61
N VAL A 25 -2.34 12.52 17.95
CA VAL A 25 -2.64 13.81 17.35
C VAL A 25 -3.59 13.57 16.19
N VAL A 26 -4.86 13.92 16.36
CA VAL A 26 -5.88 13.79 15.34
C VAL A 26 -5.69 14.89 14.31
N TRP A 27 -5.21 14.53 13.13
CA TRP A 27 -5.22 15.42 11.98
C TRP A 27 -6.59 15.41 11.32
N ARG A 28 -7.27 16.56 11.34
CA ARG A 28 -8.40 16.81 10.46
C ARG A 28 -7.86 17.02 9.05
N PRO A 29 -8.40 16.38 8.01
CA PRO A 29 -8.03 16.70 6.64
C PRO A 29 -8.47 18.12 6.34
N VAL A 30 -7.51 18.93 5.97
CA VAL A 30 -7.68 20.32 5.61
C VAL A 30 -8.39 20.41 4.28
N VAL A 31 -9.63 20.81 4.31
CA VAL A 31 -10.24 21.48 3.18
C VAL A 31 -9.60 22.87 3.14
N SER A 32 -8.81 23.14 2.09
CA SER A 32 -8.23 24.46 1.76
C SER A 32 -7.74 25.31 2.93
N GLY A 33 -6.44 25.26 3.20
CA GLY A 33 -5.75 26.37 3.90
C GLY A 33 -5.60 26.28 5.41
N TRP A 34 -6.06 25.26 6.10
CA TRP A 34 -5.92 25.16 7.55
C TRP A 34 -4.56 24.60 7.97
N ARG A 35 -3.68 25.48 8.43
CA ARG A 35 -2.50 25.08 9.20
C ARG A 35 -2.82 25.23 10.67
N PRO A 36 -2.69 24.22 11.53
CA PRO A 36 -2.85 24.39 12.96
C PRO A 36 -1.76 25.33 13.47
N ARG A 37 -2.11 26.59 13.70
CA ARG A 37 -1.21 27.61 14.26
C ARG A 37 -1.28 27.68 15.79
N SER A 38 -2.19 26.94 16.41
CA SER A 38 -2.44 26.99 17.84
C SER A 38 -2.32 25.61 18.47
N SER A 39 -1.83 25.59 19.70
CA SER A 39 -1.83 24.42 20.56
C SER A 39 -3.24 23.93 20.82
N LEU A 40 -3.41 22.62 20.90
CA LEU A 40 -4.68 21.99 21.29
C LEU A 40 -4.59 21.54 22.74
N VAL A 41 -5.61 21.87 23.54
CA VAL A 41 -5.73 21.36 24.90
C VAL A 41 -6.58 20.11 24.88
N PHE A 42 -6.00 18.99 25.31
CA PHE A 42 -6.68 17.70 25.38
C PHE A 42 -6.42 17.05 26.75
N GLY A 43 -7.49 16.78 27.51
CA GLY A 43 -7.36 16.18 28.83
C GLY A 43 -6.48 16.94 29.82
N GLY A 44 -6.42 18.27 29.72
CA GLY A 44 -5.56 19.12 30.54
C GLY A 44 -4.11 19.26 30.07
N ALA A 45 -3.71 18.52 29.05
CA ALA A 45 -2.39 18.64 28.44
C ALA A 45 -2.43 19.49 27.16
N THR A 46 -1.46 20.41 27.01
CA THR A 46 -1.32 21.23 25.80
C THR A 46 -0.47 20.47 24.77
N VAL A 47 -1.07 20.13 23.65
CA VAL A 47 -0.41 19.44 22.53
C VAL A 47 -0.01 20.44 21.46
N GLN A 48 1.25 20.48 21.11
CA GLN A 48 1.77 21.32 20.04
C GLN A 48 1.67 20.57 18.69
N PRO A 49 1.24 21.26 17.61
CA PRO A 49 1.24 20.67 16.28
C PRO A 49 2.67 20.33 15.83
N SER A 50 2.86 19.13 15.33
CA SER A 50 4.12 18.69 14.73
C SER A 50 3.99 18.57 13.21
N SER A 51 5.03 18.94 12.49
CA SER A 51 5.09 18.79 11.02
C SER A 51 5.16 17.32 10.59
N THR A 52 5.60 16.44 11.47
CA THR A 52 5.73 15.00 11.21
C THR A 52 5.40 14.20 12.45
N VAL A 53 4.74 13.06 12.25
CA VAL A 53 4.42 12.09 13.31
C VAL A 53 4.87 10.71 12.87
N ARG A 54 5.42 9.94 13.80
CA ARG A 54 5.76 8.53 13.55
C ARG A 54 4.71 7.65 14.22
N ASP A 55 4.01 6.85 13.41
CA ASP A 55 3.04 5.87 13.88
C ASP A 55 3.36 4.49 13.30
N LEU A 56 3.50 3.47 14.18
CA LEU A 56 3.84 2.09 13.83
C LEU A 56 4.98 1.97 12.80
N GLY A 57 5.97 2.86 12.89
CA GLY A 57 7.12 2.87 11.98
C GLY A 57 6.93 3.63 10.67
N VAL A 58 5.71 4.12 10.39
CA VAL A 58 5.41 5.00 9.27
C VAL A 58 5.60 6.46 9.70
N ILE A 59 6.29 7.26 8.88
CA ILE A 59 6.40 8.70 9.08
C ILE A 59 5.32 9.36 8.25
N ILE A 60 4.43 10.06 8.93
CA ILE A 60 3.33 10.81 8.34
C ILE A 60 3.71 12.28 8.40
N ASP A 61 3.81 12.94 7.27
CA ASP A 61 4.06 14.37 7.17
C ASP A 61 2.74 15.16 7.03
N CYS A 62 2.79 16.46 7.34
CA CYS A 62 1.60 17.34 7.30
C CYS A 62 0.96 17.45 5.91
N GLU A 63 1.71 17.17 4.84
CA GLU A 63 1.23 17.15 3.46
C GLU A 63 0.76 15.75 3.03
N MET A 64 0.92 14.74 3.90
CA MET A 64 0.64 13.33 3.58
C MET A 64 1.34 12.88 2.30
N SER A 65 2.51 13.44 2.01
CA SER A 65 3.27 13.15 0.80
C SER A 65 3.96 11.80 0.86
N PHE A 66 4.14 11.24 2.05
CA PHE A 66 4.92 10.03 2.34
C PHE A 66 6.37 10.08 1.86
N ARG A 67 6.87 11.25 1.49
CA ARG A 67 8.24 11.41 1.00
C ARG A 67 9.26 11.01 2.07
N LEU A 68 9.05 11.45 3.31
CA LEU A 68 9.91 11.12 4.44
C LEU A 68 9.81 9.62 4.78
N TYR A 69 8.60 9.07 4.71
CA TYR A 69 8.40 7.63 4.90
C TYR A 69 9.17 6.81 3.87
N ILE A 70 9.14 7.15 2.58
CA ILE A 70 9.84 6.43 1.52
C ILE A 70 11.37 6.57 1.64
N ASN A 71 11.87 7.73 2.07
CA ASN A 71 13.30 7.94 2.26
C ASN A 71 13.91 6.92 3.22
N GLN A 72 13.21 6.61 4.30
CA GLN A 72 13.71 5.72 5.35
C GLN A 72 13.93 4.26 4.87
N PRO A 73 12.92 3.55 4.29
CA PRO A 73 13.16 2.20 3.77
C PRO A 73 14.18 2.18 2.64
N VAL A 74 14.18 3.17 1.74
CA VAL A 74 15.17 3.23 0.65
C VAL A 74 16.60 3.29 1.21
N SER A 75 16.87 4.22 2.14
CA SER A 75 18.20 4.35 2.76
C SER A 75 18.60 3.09 3.52
N ARG A 76 17.68 2.51 4.28
CA ARG A 76 17.90 1.26 5.02
C ARG A 76 18.14 0.07 4.09
N CYS A 77 17.42 -0.02 2.98
CA CYS A 77 17.65 -1.07 1.99
C CYS A 77 19.06 -0.98 1.40
N PHE A 78 19.50 0.19 0.97
CA PHE A 78 20.85 0.36 0.44
C PHE A 78 21.94 0.12 1.50
N TYR A 79 21.70 0.50 2.75
CA TYR A 79 22.60 0.18 3.84
C TYR A 79 22.71 -1.35 4.04
N GLN A 80 21.58 -2.05 4.14
CA GLN A 80 21.57 -3.51 4.31
C GLN A 80 22.21 -4.23 3.12
N LEU A 81 21.96 -3.78 1.89
CA LEU A 81 22.61 -4.35 0.70
C LEU A 81 24.13 -4.25 0.77
N ARG A 82 24.67 -3.15 1.31
CA ARG A 82 26.12 -3.01 1.52
C ARG A 82 26.63 -3.99 2.59
N CYS A 83 25.92 -4.11 3.71
CA CYS A 83 26.29 -5.01 4.79
C CYS A 83 26.30 -6.48 4.38
N VAL A 84 25.27 -6.91 3.60
CA VAL A 84 25.13 -8.32 3.20
C VAL A 84 25.90 -8.67 1.91
N LYS A 85 26.53 -7.70 1.25
CA LYS A 85 27.14 -7.88 -0.08
C LYS A 85 28.20 -8.97 -0.10
N SER A 86 29.06 -9.05 0.91
CA SER A 86 30.12 -10.09 1.03
C SER A 86 29.49 -11.45 1.29
N CYS A 87 28.54 -11.52 2.23
CA CYS A 87 27.90 -12.79 2.59
C CYS A 87 27.06 -13.34 1.43
N VAL A 88 26.27 -12.49 0.75
CA VAL A 88 25.38 -12.92 -0.36
C VAL A 88 26.16 -13.53 -1.52
N LYS A 89 27.36 -13.02 -1.82
CA LYS A 89 28.21 -13.57 -2.89
C LYS A 89 28.72 -14.99 -2.59
N ALA A 90 28.85 -15.35 -1.33
CA ALA A 90 29.32 -16.67 -0.90
C ALA A 90 28.17 -17.68 -0.73
N LEU A 91 26.91 -17.24 -0.83
CA LEU A 91 25.75 -18.10 -0.60
C LEU A 91 25.18 -18.63 -1.94
N PRO A 92 24.60 -19.84 -1.94
CA PRO A 92 23.74 -20.31 -3.01
C PRO A 92 22.58 -19.33 -3.24
N THR A 93 22.10 -19.23 -4.49
CA THR A 93 21.10 -18.23 -4.91
C THR A 93 19.82 -18.23 -4.05
N ASP A 94 19.35 -19.40 -3.62
CA ASP A 94 18.12 -19.50 -2.83
C ASP A 94 18.30 -18.96 -1.41
N PHE A 95 19.45 -19.23 -0.79
CA PHE A 95 19.80 -18.65 0.51
C PHE A 95 19.99 -17.13 0.40
N ALA A 96 20.72 -16.68 -0.63
CA ALA A 96 20.89 -15.26 -0.93
C ALA A 96 19.54 -14.54 -1.08
N ARG A 97 18.60 -15.17 -1.81
CA ARG A 97 17.22 -14.66 -1.97
C ARG A 97 16.49 -14.57 -0.63
N THR A 98 16.59 -15.57 0.23
CA THR A 98 15.95 -15.58 1.56
C THR A 98 16.50 -14.46 2.44
N VAL A 99 17.81 -14.31 2.52
CA VAL A 99 18.48 -13.24 3.28
C VAL A 99 18.02 -11.87 2.81
N VAL A 100 18.04 -11.66 1.50
CA VAL A 100 17.66 -10.38 0.91
C VAL A 100 16.16 -10.09 1.08
N ASN A 101 15.30 -11.08 0.96
CA ASN A 101 13.86 -10.93 1.22
C ASN A 101 13.60 -10.47 2.65
N SER A 102 14.32 -11.03 3.63
CA SER A 102 14.15 -10.67 5.03
C SER A 102 14.57 -9.23 5.33
N PHE A 103 15.65 -8.74 4.71
CA PHE A 103 16.22 -7.44 5.03
C PHE A 103 15.78 -6.30 4.11
N VAL A 104 15.41 -6.58 2.87
CA VAL A 104 15.10 -5.56 1.87
C VAL A 104 13.66 -5.62 1.41
N THR A 105 13.21 -6.75 0.86
CA THR A 105 11.86 -6.87 0.29
C THR A 105 10.78 -6.68 1.34
N SER A 106 10.97 -7.22 2.56
CA SER A 106 10.04 -7.03 3.68
C SER A 106 9.86 -5.56 4.05
N ARG A 107 10.90 -4.74 3.91
CA ARG A 107 10.82 -3.29 4.19
C ARG A 107 10.10 -2.51 3.10
N ILE A 108 10.28 -2.91 1.85
CA ILE A 108 9.58 -2.31 0.70
C ILE A 108 8.08 -2.66 0.76
N ASP A 109 7.75 -3.87 1.20
CA ASP A 109 6.37 -4.35 1.28
C ASP A 109 5.65 -3.92 2.56
N TYR A 110 6.38 -3.40 3.55
CA TYR A 110 5.78 -2.90 4.77
C TYR A 110 4.91 -1.68 4.48
N CYS A 111 3.62 -1.75 4.80
CA CYS A 111 2.65 -0.68 4.60
C CYS A 111 2.61 -0.08 3.18
N ASN A 112 3.01 -0.84 2.16
CA ASN A 112 3.09 -0.35 0.78
C ASN A 112 1.75 0.12 0.19
N CYS A 113 0.61 -0.35 0.71
CA CYS A 113 -0.72 0.13 0.31
C CYS A 113 -0.93 1.64 0.58
N LEU A 114 -0.19 2.23 1.54
CA LEU A 114 -0.20 3.67 1.80
C LEU A 114 0.38 4.49 0.64
N LEU A 115 1.18 3.84 -0.21
CA LEU A 115 1.83 4.47 -1.36
C LEU A 115 0.95 4.48 -2.61
N ALA A 116 -0.33 4.10 -2.48
CA ALA A 116 -1.30 4.26 -3.55
C ALA A 116 -1.38 5.74 -3.98
N GLY A 117 -1.20 5.99 -5.28
CA GLY A 117 -1.16 7.35 -5.81
C GLY A 117 0.08 8.18 -5.44
N ALA A 118 1.12 7.57 -4.87
CA ALA A 118 2.42 8.23 -4.71
C ALA A 118 3.02 8.59 -6.08
N SER A 119 3.84 9.64 -6.12
CA SER A 119 4.45 10.09 -7.37
C SER A 119 5.35 9.00 -7.98
N GLN A 120 5.41 8.94 -9.31
CA GLN A 120 6.24 7.97 -10.03
C GLN A 120 7.72 8.07 -9.63
N TYR A 121 8.19 9.29 -9.36
CA TYR A 121 9.56 9.50 -8.85
C TYR A 121 9.82 8.73 -7.55
N GLN A 122 8.88 8.77 -6.60
CA GLN A 122 9.02 8.06 -5.33
C GLN A 122 8.95 6.54 -5.50
N LEU A 123 8.05 6.05 -6.34
CA LEU A 123 7.94 4.63 -6.67
C LEU A 123 9.20 4.12 -7.38
N ASN A 124 9.78 4.92 -8.27
CA ASN A 124 11.04 4.60 -8.95
C ASN A 124 12.22 4.46 -7.98
N ARG A 125 12.25 5.21 -6.89
CA ARG A 125 13.30 5.08 -5.87
C ARG A 125 13.21 3.73 -5.13
N LEU A 126 12.00 3.29 -4.78
CA LEU A 126 11.77 1.95 -4.21
C LEU A 126 12.11 0.85 -5.23
N GLN A 127 11.72 1.04 -6.49
CA GLN A 127 12.04 0.12 -7.57
C GLN A 127 13.56 0.02 -7.78
N ALA A 128 14.30 1.12 -7.68
CA ALA A 128 15.76 1.12 -7.78
C ALA A 128 16.42 0.29 -6.65
N ALA A 129 15.90 0.35 -5.43
CA ALA A 129 16.37 -0.50 -4.34
C ALA A 129 16.09 -1.98 -4.64
N MET A 130 14.91 -2.32 -5.15
CA MET A 130 14.55 -3.66 -5.57
C MET A 130 15.41 -4.19 -6.71
N ASN A 131 15.69 -3.35 -7.71
CA ASN A 131 16.57 -3.68 -8.83
C ASN A 131 18.01 -3.93 -8.36
N SER A 132 18.52 -3.11 -7.44
CA SER A 132 19.85 -3.30 -6.85
C SER A 132 19.94 -4.60 -6.06
N THR A 133 18.86 -4.99 -5.41
CA THR A 133 18.72 -6.26 -4.72
C THR A 133 18.85 -7.45 -5.68
N GLY A 134 18.10 -7.44 -6.77
CA GLY A 134 18.18 -8.51 -7.78
C GLY A 134 19.58 -8.62 -8.42
N ARG A 135 20.20 -7.46 -8.71
CA ARG A 135 21.58 -7.45 -9.25
C ARG A 135 22.57 -8.06 -8.27
N LEU A 136 22.43 -7.76 -6.98
CA LEU A 136 23.30 -8.33 -5.96
C LEU A 136 23.20 -9.87 -5.90
N ILE A 137 22.00 -10.43 -5.94
CA ILE A 137 21.77 -11.88 -5.92
C ILE A 137 22.34 -12.55 -7.16
N CYS A 138 22.22 -11.90 -8.33
CA CYS A 138 22.69 -12.45 -9.61
C CYS A 138 24.17 -12.15 -9.91
N GLY A 139 24.87 -11.38 -9.07
CA GLY A 139 26.23 -10.95 -9.34
C GLY A 139 26.36 -9.98 -10.53
N LEU A 140 25.27 -9.29 -10.89
CA LEU A 140 25.24 -8.38 -12.04
C LEU A 140 25.78 -6.99 -11.67
N ASN A 141 26.24 -6.24 -12.67
CA ASN A 141 26.73 -4.88 -12.51
C ASN A 141 25.59 -3.86 -12.35
N LYS A 142 25.93 -2.64 -11.92
CA LYS A 142 24.96 -1.56 -11.63
C LYS A 142 24.08 -1.22 -12.83
N PHE A 143 24.61 -1.33 -14.04
CA PHE A 143 23.92 -0.90 -15.28
C PHE A 143 23.25 -2.06 -16.03
N ASP A 144 23.43 -3.30 -15.58
CA ASP A 144 22.83 -4.46 -16.25
C ASP A 144 21.30 -4.43 -16.13
N ARG A 145 20.62 -4.85 -17.18
CA ARG A 145 19.15 -4.97 -17.21
C ARG A 145 18.72 -6.11 -16.31
N ILE A 146 17.87 -5.81 -15.33
CA ILE A 146 17.43 -6.77 -14.32
C ILE A 146 15.94 -7.13 -14.40
N SER A 147 15.12 -6.32 -15.08
CA SER A 147 13.65 -6.44 -15.06
C SER A 147 13.17 -7.85 -15.45
N ARG A 148 13.73 -8.44 -16.51
CA ARG A 148 13.40 -9.81 -16.93
C ARG A 148 13.75 -10.84 -15.86
N VAL A 149 14.92 -10.73 -15.23
CA VAL A 149 15.36 -11.65 -14.18
C VAL A 149 14.46 -11.57 -12.95
N LEU A 150 14.05 -10.35 -12.55
CA LEU A 150 13.11 -10.16 -11.45
C LEU A 150 11.76 -10.82 -11.74
N ARG A 151 11.29 -10.74 -12.99
CA ARG A 151 10.03 -11.33 -13.42
C ARG A 151 10.14 -12.85 -13.55
N ASP A 152 11.07 -13.31 -14.37
CA ASP A 152 11.07 -14.70 -14.87
C ASP A 152 11.76 -15.66 -13.88
N ARG A 153 12.80 -15.22 -13.17
CA ARG A 153 13.56 -16.06 -12.23
C ARG A 153 13.09 -15.90 -10.78
N PHE A 154 12.81 -14.68 -10.35
CA PHE A 154 12.45 -14.42 -8.94
C PHE A 154 10.95 -14.30 -8.72
N HIS A 155 10.16 -14.17 -9.78
CA HIS A 155 8.72 -13.93 -9.72
C HIS A 155 8.37 -12.75 -8.80
N TRP A 156 9.15 -11.67 -8.91
CA TRP A 156 8.95 -10.44 -8.14
C TRP A 156 8.17 -9.42 -8.96
N LEU A 157 7.02 -9.06 -8.44
CA LEU A 157 6.23 -7.97 -8.99
C LEU A 157 6.97 -6.63 -8.79
N PRO A 158 6.95 -5.71 -9.77
CA PRO A 158 7.38 -4.33 -9.59
C PRO A 158 6.60 -3.61 -8.48
N VAL A 159 7.16 -2.53 -7.96
CA VAL A 159 6.56 -1.80 -6.81
C VAL A 159 5.12 -1.35 -7.06
N PRO A 160 4.74 -0.77 -8.21
CA PRO A 160 3.35 -0.39 -8.47
C PRO A 160 2.38 -1.58 -8.40
N GLN A 161 2.75 -2.71 -9.03
CA GLN A 161 1.94 -3.92 -9.02
C GLN A 161 1.85 -4.56 -7.64
N ARG A 162 2.89 -4.44 -6.80
CA ARG A 162 2.83 -4.88 -5.39
C ARG A 162 1.81 -4.07 -4.59
N ILE A 163 1.74 -2.77 -4.80
CA ILE A 163 0.74 -1.89 -4.18
C ILE A 163 -0.66 -2.31 -4.61
N GLN A 164 -0.87 -2.47 -5.91
CA GLN A 164 -2.15 -2.92 -6.48
C GLN A 164 -2.54 -4.30 -5.93
N TYR A 165 -1.60 -5.24 -5.92
CA TYR A 165 -1.82 -6.58 -5.35
C TYR A 165 -2.29 -6.52 -3.90
N LYS A 166 -1.63 -5.68 -3.08
CA LYS A 166 -1.97 -5.55 -1.67
C LYS A 166 -3.35 -4.92 -1.46
N LEU A 167 -3.70 -3.88 -2.23
CA LEU A 167 -5.02 -3.24 -2.19
C LEU A 167 -6.12 -4.23 -2.56
N CYS A 168 -5.99 -4.92 -3.69
CA CYS A 168 -6.99 -5.90 -4.13
C CYS A 168 -7.12 -7.09 -3.18
N LEU A 169 -6.01 -7.52 -2.54
CA LEU A 169 -6.05 -8.55 -1.52
C LEU A 169 -6.82 -8.10 -0.27
N LEU A 170 -6.69 -6.82 0.13
CA LEU A 170 -7.47 -6.26 1.24
C LEU A 170 -8.94 -6.16 0.89
N VAL A 171 -9.28 -5.73 -0.33
CA VAL A 171 -10.66 -5.71 -0.84
C VAL A 171 -11.25 -7.11 -0.86
N TYR A 172 -10.54 -8.10 -1.41
CA TYR A 172 -11.00 -9.50 -1.41
C TYR A 172 -11.35 -9.97 0.01
N LYS A 173 -10.46 -9.71 0.98
CA LYS A 173 -10.70 -10.07 2.39
C LYS A 173 -11.88 -9.30 2.99
N ALA A 174 -12.02 -8.01 2.68
CA ALA A 174 -13.12 -7.18 3.16
C ALA A 174 -14.48 -7.71 2.67
N LEU A 175 -14.56 -8.02 1.39
CA LEU A 175 -15.76 -8.57 0.78
C LEU A 175 -16.07 -10.01 1.23
N GLY A 176 -15.06 -10.80 1.61
CA GLY A 176 -15.19 -12.16 2.13
C GLY A 176 -15.38 -12.25 3.66
N GLY A 177 -15.55 -11.12 4.36
CA GLY A 177 -15.69 -11.11 5.83
C GLY A 177 -14.40 -11.46 6.61
N LEU A 178 -13.25 -11.55 5.91
CA LEU A 178 -11.94 -11.88 6.48
C LEU A 178 -11.14 -10.65 6.92
N ALA A 179 -11.73 -9.46 6.82
CA ALA A 179 -11.13 -8.21 7.24
C ALA A 179 -11.99 -7.53 8.32
N PRO A 180 -11.41 -6.60 9.11
CA PRO A 180 -12.17 -5.81 10.05
C PRO A 180 -13.31 -5.03 9.38
N ARG A 181 -14.44 -4.88 10.07
CA ARG A 181 -15.67 -4.25 9.56
C ARG A 181 -15.42 -2.86 8.96
N TYR A 182 -14.59 -2.05 9.60
CA TYR A 182 -14.28 -0.70 9.11
C TYR A 182 -13.63 -0.67 7.72
N LEU A 183 -12.96 -1.75 7.27
CA LEU A 183 -12.47 -1.87 5.90
C LEU A 183 -13.57 -2.32 4.94
N ALA A 184 -14.46 -3.20 5.41
CA ALA A 184 -15.59 -3.68 4.63
C ALA A 184 -16.56 -2.53 4.30
N ASP A 185 -16.76 -1.60 5.23
CA ASP A 185 -17.63 -0.44 5.04
C ASP A 185 -17.20 0.48 3.89
N PHE A 186 -15.91 0.45 3.50
CA PHE A 186 -15.39 1.18 2.31
C PHE A 186 -15.50 0.38 1.00
N CYS A 187 -15.81 -0.90 1.08
CA CYS A 187 -15.87 -1.81 -0.07
C CYS A 187 -17.31 -2.12 -0.46
N GLN A 188 -18.12 -1.08 -0.72
CA GLN A 188 -19.52 -1.26 -1.11
C GLN A 188 -19.65 -1.73 -2.56
N PRO A 189 -20.28 -2.90 -2.84
CA PRO A 189 -20.59 -3.32 -4.20
C PRO A 189 -21.58 -2.35 -4.88
N VAL A 190 -21.40 -2.09 -6.16
CA VAL A 190 -22.35 -1.28 -6.95
C VAL A 190 -23.76 -1.91 -6.93
N SER A 191 -23.85 -3.24 -6.88
CA SER A 191 -25.10 -3.99 -6.79
C SER A 191 -25.92 -3.70 -5.53
N SER A 192 -25.29 -3.27 -4.43
CA SER A 192 -25.97 -2.91 -3.18
C SER A 192 -26.65 -1.55 -3.22
N VAL A 193 -26.37 -0.73 -4.25
CA VAL A 193 -26.94 0.60 -4.41
C VAL A 193 -28.13 0.50 -5.38
N SER A 194 -29.37 0.67 -4.88
CA SER A 194 -30.60 0.50 -5.66
C SER A 194 -30.62 1.32 -6.95
N ALA A 195 -30.15 2.57 -6.90
CA ALA A 195 -30.07 3.46 -8.07
C ALA A 195 -29.04 3.03 -9.14
N ARG A 196 -28.16 2.07 -8.83
CA ARG A 196 -27.07 1.60 -9.71
C ARG A 196 -27.13 0.10 -9.99
N SER A 197 -28.11 -0.61 -9.46
CA SER A 197 -28.23 -2.08 -9.57
C SER A 197 -28.38 -2.56 -11.03
N GLY A 198 -28.96 -1.76 -11.91
CA GLY A 198 -29.11 -2.08 -13.33
C GLY A 198 -27.91 -1.73 -14.23
N LEU A 199 -26.83 -1.21 -13.66
CA LEU A 199 -25.64 -0.86 -14.46
C LEU A 199 -24.76 -2.09 -14.74
N ARG A 200 -24.03 -2.07 -15.88
CA ARG A 200 -23.05 -3.12 -16.24
C ARG A 200 -21.97 -3.30 -15.15
N SER A 201 -21.61 -2.25 -14.42
CA SER A 201 -20.68 -2.31 -13.29
C SER A 201 -21.22 -3.13 -12.12
N SER A 202 -22.53 -3.21 -11.95
CA SER A 202 -23.17 -4.04 -10.92
C SER A 202 -22.99 -5.54 -11.23
N THR A 203 -23.22 -5.97 -12.47
CA THR A 203 -23.03 -7.37 -12.87
C THR A 203 -21.57 -7.80 -12.90
N ARG A 204 -20.65 -6.86 -13.16
CA ARG A 204 -19.21 -7.10 -13.14
C ARG A 204 -18.64 -7.30 -11.73
N GLY A 205 -19.37 -6.90 -10.66
CA GLY A 205 -18.88 -6.96 -9.29
C GLY A 205 -17.99 -5.77 -8.90
N ASP A 206 -18.16 -4.64 -9.59
CA ASP A 206 -17.44 -3.40 -9.28
C ASP A 206 -17.87 -2.82 -7.93
N LEU A 207 -16.99 -2.03 -7.35
CA LEU A 207 -17.21 -1.30 -6.10
C LEU A 207 -17.53 0.17 -6.37
N VAL A 208 -18.30 0.76 -5.47
CA VAL A 208 -18.59 2.19 -5.49
C VAL A 208 -17.32 2.97 -5.18
N VAL A 209 -16.94 3.86 -6.09
CA VAL A 209 -15.82 4.79 -5.88
C VAL A 209 -16.38 6.11 -5.36
N VAL A 210 -15.91 6.54 -4.20
CA VAL A 210 -16.28 7.83 -3.61
C VAL A 210 -15.55 8.94 -4.35
N SER A 211 -16.29 9.98 -4.76
CA SER A 211 -15.69 11.17 -5.37
C SER A 211 -14.96 12.00 -4.31
N THR A 212 -13.78 12.49 -4.66
CA THR A 212 -12.95 13.34 -3.80
C THR A 212 -12.39 14.52 -4.58
N ALA A 213 -12.41 15.71 -3.96
CA ALA A 213 -11.93 16.94 -4.57
C ALA A 213 -10.40 17.13 -4.46
N THR A 214 -9.73 16.37 -3.60
CA THR A 214 -8.30 16.54 -3.30
C THR A 214 -7.46 15.36 -3.75
N ASP A 215 -6.22 15.61 -4.15
CA ASP A 215 -5.25 14.55 -4.48
C ASP A 215 -4.95 13.63 -3.30
N PHE A 216 -5.00 14.19 -2.10
CA PHE A 216 -4.90 13.42 -0.87
C PHE A 216 -6.07 12.45 -0.71
N GLY A 217 -7.31 12.92 -0.90
CA GLY A 217 -8.51 12.07 -0.85
C GLY A 217 -8.46 10.91 -1.85
N ARG A 218 -7.87 11.13 -3.04
CA ARG A 218 -7.70 10.06 -4.05
C ARG A 218 -6.77 8.93 -3.60
N ARG A 219 -5.87 9.21 -2.67
CA ARG A 219 -4.90 8.22 -2.13
C ARG A 219 -5.45 7.43 -0.96
N CYS A 220 -6.55 7.86 -0.32
CA CYS A 220 -7.14 7.12 0.79
C CYS A 220 -7.66 5.76 0.34
N PHE A 221 -7.73 4.80 1.28
CA PHE A 221 -8.19 3.44 0.99
C PHE A 221 -9.60 3.40 0.40
N ALA A 222 -10.51 4.23 0.89
CA ALA A 222 -11.90 4.32 0.41
C ALA A 222 -12.02 4.64 -1.09
N VAL A 223 -10.99 5.22 -1.70
CA VAL A 223 -10.94 5.56 -3.14
C VAL A 223 -9.98 4.66 -3.90
N SER A 224 -8.76 4.53 -3.40
CA SER A 224 -7.70 3.80 -4.10
C SER A 224 -7.97 2.30 -4.19
N ALA A 225 -8.59 1.70 -3.16
CA ALA A 225 -8.89 0.27 -3.13
C ALA A 225 -10.02 -0.11 -4.10
N PRO A 226 -11.20 0.55 -4.11
CA PRO A 226 -12.22 0.34 -5.14
C PRO A 226 -11.70 0.62 -6.56
N LEU A 227 -10.90 1.66 -6.78
CA LEU A 227 -10.30 1.95 -8.09
C LEU A 227 -9.36 0.83 -8.55
N ALA A 228 -8.54 0.30 -7.65
CA ALA A 228 -7.65 -0.82 -7.96
C ALA A 228 -8.44 -2.10 -8.27
N TRP A 229 -9.51 -2.36 -7.52
CA TRP A 229 -10.40 -3.51 -7.70
C TRP A 229 -11.15 -3.47 -9.03
N ASN A 230 -11.73 -2.34 -9.39
CA ASN A 230 -12.51 -2.19 -10.61
C ASN A 230 -11.67 -2.31 -11.90
N ARG A 231 -10.34 -2.30 -11.77
CA ARG A 231 -9.40 -2.60 -12.88
C ARG A 231 -9.08 -4.08 -13.03
N VAL A 232 -9.47 -4.91 -12.05
CA VAL A 232 -9.25 -6.35 -12.12
C VAL A 232 -10.21 -6.95 -13.16
N PRO A 233 -9.75 -7.88 -14.03
CA PRO A 233 -10.62 -8.56 -14.97
C PRO A 233 -11.77 -9.29 -14.27
N PRO A 234 -12.97 -9.29 -14.86
CA PRO A 234 -14.13 -9.93 -14.26
C PRO A 234 -13.92 -11.43 -13.99
N GLU A 235 -13.15 -12.10 -14.82
CA GLU A 235 -12.82 -13.53 -14.64
C GLU A 235 -12.17 -13.80 -13.27
N ILE A 236 -11.30 -12.90 -12.83
CA ILE A 236 -10.63 -13.00 -11.53
C ILE A 236 -11.58 -12.59 -10.38
N ILE A 237 -12.48 -11.65 -10.63
CA ILE A 237 -13.49 -11.23 -9.65
C ILE A 237 -14.50 -12.35 -9.40
N TYR A 238 -14.95 -13.06 -10.45
CA TYR A 238 -15.88 -14.19 -10.34
C TYR A 238 -15.33 -15.38 -9.55
N ILE A 239 -14.03 -15.58 -9.55
CA ILE A 239 -13.34 -16.60 -8.75
C ILE A 239 -13.63 -16.45 -7.25
N ARG A 240 -13.90 -15.24 -6.78
CA ARG A 240 -14.21 -14.97 -5.38
C ARG A 240 -15.36 -15.80 -4.83
N ASN A 241 -16.37 -16.07 -5.63
CA ASN A 241 -17.59 -16.73 -5.15
C ASN A 241 -17.41 -18.25 -4.95
N ASN A 242 -16.38 -18.84 -5.56
CA ASN A 242 -16.22 -20.31 -5.60
C ASN A 242 -14.82 -20.81 -5.23
N GLN A 243 -13.87 -19.94 -4.86
CA GLN A 243 -12.49 -20.36 -4.64
C GLN A 243 -11.88 -19.80 -3.35
N SER A 244 -10.80 -20.45 -2.91
CA SER A 244 -10.04 -20.08 -1.73
C SER A 244 -9.25 -18.78 -1.94
N LEU A 245 -8.89 -18.13 -0.83
CA LEU A 245 -8.00 -16.97 -0.82
C LEU A 245 -6.67 -17.25 -1.54
N GLU A 246 -6.14 -18.45 -1.42
CA GLU A 246 -4.87 -18.83 -2.05
C GLU A 246 -4.98 -18.89 -3.59
N SER A 247 -6.11 -19.40 -4.09
CA SER A 247 -6.40 -19.42 -5.52
C SER A 247 -6.48 -17.99 -6.09
N PHE A 248 -7.20 -17.09 -5.42
CA PHE A 248 -7.25 -15.67 -5.80
C PHE A 248 -5.86 -15.05 -5.82
N LYS A 249 -5.04 -15.26 -4.78
CA LYS A 249 -3.67 -14.74 -4.71
C LYS A 249 -2.82 -15.18 -5.90
N SER A 250 -2.88 -16.47 -6.24
CA SER A 250 -2.11 -17.05 -7.34
C SER A 250 -2.53 -16.47 -8.68
N GLN A 251 -3.82 -16.49 -8.98
CA GLN A 251 -4.35 -16.03 -10.27
C GLN A 251 -4.17 -14.52 -10.45
N PHE A 252 -4.44 -13.73 -9.41
CA PHE A 252 -4.25 -12.29 -9.47
C PHE A 252 -2.76 -11.92 -9.63
N LYS A 253 -1.86 -12.64 -8.96
CA LYS A 253 -0.43 -12.45 -9.15
C LYS A 253 0.00 -12.75 -10.59
N THR A 254 -0.48 -13.86 -11.17
CA THR A 254 -0.23 -14.22 -12.57
C THR A 254 -0.74 -13.15 -13.53
N HIS A 255 -1.96 -12.66 -13.31
CA HIS A 255 -2.51 -11.57 -14.11
C HIS A 255 -1.61 -10.31 -14.07
N LEU A 256 -1.17 -9.91 -12.87
CA LEU A 256 -0.30 -8.74 -12.72
C LEU A 256 1.05 -8.91 -13.42
N PHE A 257 1.57 -10.15 -13.53
CA PHE A 257 2.77 -10.43 -14.31
C PHE A 257 2.53 -10.29 -15.82
N ASN A 258 1.36 -10.70 -16.30
CA ASN A 258 0.99 -10.58 -17.71
C ASN A 258 0.74 -9.12 -18.14
N CYS A 259 0.49 -8.22 -17.18
CA CYS A 259 0.33 -6.78 -17.43
C CYS A 259 1.65 -5.99 -17.36
N ILE A 260 2.80 -6.67 -17.24
CA ILE A 260 4.12 -6.03 -17.23
C ILE A 260 4.70 -6.17 -18.65
N ASP A 261 4.67 -5.10 -19.41
CA ASP A 261 5.33 -4.96 -20.70
C ASP A 261 6.84 -4.71 -20.56
#